data_b218fb1c2347b92219403795d2011f8f
#
_entry.id   b218fb1c2347b92219403795d2011f8f
#
_cell.length_a   1.000
_cell.length_b   1.000
_cell.length_c   1.000
_cell.angle_alpha   90.00
_cell.angle_beta   90.00
_cell.angle_gamma   90.00
#
_symmetry.space_group_name_H-M   'P 1'
#
loop_
_entity.id
_entity.type
_entity.pdbx_description
1 polymer ?
#
loop_
_entity_poly.entity_id
_entity_poly.type
_entity_poly.pdbx_seq_one_letter_code
_entity_poly.pdbx_strand_id
1 'polypeptide(L)'
;AEGIYLDRHAEMRGLTRLPASKAVGVLRFYVESAPAGELPIPEGTVCMSADGTRFQTTAEAVLTPEVLYADAPAEALEGGADGNVVAGAVNILTACPVAVTGCSNPAAFSGGSDAEDDEALRERILASYRRLPNGANAAWYETTAMSHTGVAAAKAVGRARGIGTVDVY
;
A
#
# COMPACT_ATOMS: atom_id res chain seq x y z
N ALA A 1 25.54 -5.34 -11.52
CA ALA A 1 24.49 -4.72 -12.34
C ALA A 1 23.69 -3.77 -11.47
N GLU A 2 23.17 -2.72 -12.08
CA GLU A 2 22.37 -1.66 -11.43
C GLU A 2 21.24 -1.25 -12.36
N GLY A 3 20.16 -0.71 -11.76
CA GLY A 3 19.01 -0.22 -12.50
C GLY A 3 18.43 -1.25 -13.46
N ILE A 4 18.13 -0.82 -14.69
CA ILE A 4 17.50 -1.66 -15.73
C ILE A 4 18.29 -2.97 -16.06
N TYR A 5 19.60 -2.98 -15.88
CA TYR A 5 20.38 -4.19 -16.09
C TYR A 5 20.15 -5.21 -14.98
N LEU A 6 19.94 -4.75 -13.75
CA LEU A 6 19.56 -5.61 -12.63
C LEU A 6 18.14 -6.16 -12.82
N ASP A 7 17.22 -5.33 -13.32
CA ASP A 7 15.84 -5.72 -13.63
C ASP A 7 15.81 -6.85 -14.68
N ARG A 8 16.64 -6.77 -15.72
CA ARG A 8 16.78 -7.86 -16.70
C ARG A 8 17.31 -9.16 -16.08
N HIS A 9 18.22 -9.08 -15.11
CA HIS A 9 18.66 -10.27 -14.37
C HIS A 9 17.55 -10.86 -13.51
N ALA A 10 16.70 -10.02 -12.92
CA ALA A 10 15.53 -10.45 -12.16
C ALA A 10 14.53 -11.17 -13.06
N GLU A 11 14.22 -10.61 -14.24
CA GLU A 11 13.32 -11.20 -15.23
C GLU A 11 13.70 -12.61 -15.65
N MET A 12 15.01 -12.89 -15.82
CA MET A 12 15.49 -14.26 -16.11
C MET A 12 15.14 -15.27 -15.01
N ARG A 13 14.79 -14.80 -13.83
CA ARG A 13 14.33 -15.60 -12.68
C ARG A 13 12.84 -15.48 -12.41
N GLY A 14 12.10 -14.81 -13.31
CA GLY A 14 10.69 -14.54 -13.11
C GLY A 14 10.40 -13.56 -11.96
N LEU A 15 11.39 -12.74 -11.58
CA LEU A 15 11.26 -11.72 -10.55
C LEU A 15 11.09 -10.35 -11.22
N THR A 16 10.26 -9.51 -10.62
CA THR A 16 10.13 -8.10 -10.98
C THR A 16 10.43 -7.25 -9.75
N ARG A 17 10.95 -6.05 -9.97
CA ARG A 17 11.15 -5.06 -8.90
C ARG A 17 9.79 -4.74 -8.27
N LEU A 18 9.73 -4.72 -6.95
CA LEU A 18 8.53 -4.30 -6.22
C LEU A 18 8.32 -2.81 -6.43
N PRO A 19 7.16 -2.39 -6.95
CA PRO A 19 6.86 -0.97 -7.13
C PRO A 19 6.64 -0.28 -5.79
N ALA A 20 6.74 1.05 -5.77
CA ALA A 20 6.30 1.84 -4.65
C ALA A 20 4.81 1.60 -4.37
N SER A 21 4.43 1.53 -3.11
CA SER A 21 3.03 1.44 -2.68
C SER A 21 2.53 2.80 -2.18
N LYS A 22 1.24 3.07 -2.37
CA LYS A 22 0.59 4.28 -1.89
C LYS A 22 0.13 4.11 -0.44
N ALA A 23 0.30 5.15 0.36
CA ALA A 23 -0.33 5.19 1.68
C ALA A 23 -1.84 5.39 1.53
N VAL A 24 -2.60 4.71 2.37
CA VAL A 24 -4.06 4.80 2.40
C VAL A 24 -4.55 5.28 3.77
N GLY A 25 -5.70 5.94 3.77
CA GLY A 25 -6.29 6.48 4.98
C GLY A 25 -7.66 7.11 4.73
N VAL A 26 -8.05 8.04 5.58
CA VAL A 26 -9.32 8.75 5.50
C VAL A 26 -9.06 10.25 5.55
N LEU A 27 -9.71 10.99 4.69
CA LEU A 27 -9.80 12.44 4.73
C LEU A 27 -11.16 12.86 5.28
N ARG A 28 -11.15 13.79 6.21
CA ARG A 28 -12.34 14.44 6.76
C ARG A 28 -12.43 15.85 6.21
N PHE A 29 -13.56 16.14 5.59
CA PHE A 29 -13.91 17.47 5.08
C PHE A 29 -14.92 18.10 6.02
N TYR A 30 -14.80 19.39 6.28
CA TYR A 30 -15.69 20.10 7.17
C TYR A 30 -16.13 21.45 6.63
N VAL A 31 -17.28 21.90 7.11
CA VAL A 31 -17.90 23.18 6.79
C VAL A 31 -18.16 23.95 8.08
N GLU A 32 -18.12 25.29 8.03
CA GLU A 32 -18.43 26.14 9.19
C GLU A 32 -19.91 26.19 9.52
N SER A 33 -20.76 26.05 8.51
CA SER A 33 -22.19 26.04 8.66
C SER A 33 -22.85 24.91 7.89
N ALA A 34 -23.93 24.38 8.41
CA ALA A 34 -24.67 23.31 7.76
C ALA A 34 -25.08 23.73 6.33
N PRO A 35 -24.79 22.89 5.32
CA PRO A 35 -25.22 23.17 3.96
C PRO A 35 -26.76 23.15 3.86
N ALA A 36 -27.31 23.92 2.93
CA ALA A 36 -28.77 23.97 2.72
C ALA A 36 -29.33 22.66 2.12
N GLY A 37 -28.49 21.78 1.67
CA GLY A 37 -28.79 20.49 1.08
C GLY A 37 -27.54 19.58 1.09
N GLU A 38 -27.63 18.42 0.46
CA GLU A 38 -26.50 17.53 0.30
C GLU A 38 -25.41 18.20 -0.54
N LEU A 39 -24.18 18.17 -0.05
CA LEU A 39 -23.00 18.69 -0.74
C LEU A 39 -22.06 17.51 -1.05
N PRO A 40 -22.00 17.04 -2.30
CA PRO A 40 -21.12 15.97 -2.69
C PRO A 40 -19.66 16.44 -2.74
N ILE A 41 -18.76 15.63 -2.23
CA ILE A 41 -17.32 15.73 -2.38
C ILE A 41 -16.91 14.63 -3.36
N PRO A 42 -16.55 14.97 -4.60
CA PRO A 42 -16.30 13.95 -5.62
C PRO A 42 -15.05 13.12 -5.32
N GLU A 43 -15.03 11.91 -5.85
CA GLU A 43 -13.81 11.12 -5.98
C GLU A 43 -12.74 11.92 -6.72
N GLY A 44 -11.47 11.75 -6.36
CA GLY A 44 -10.36 12.50 -6.95
C GLY A 44 -10.18 13.91 -6.35
N THR A 45 -10.93 14.28 -5.30
CA THR A 45 -10.69 15.52 -4.56
C THR A 45 -9.32 15.48 -3.90
N VAL A 46 -8.47 16.49 -4.15
CA VAL A 46 -7.08 16.53 -3.71
C VAL A 46 -6.91 17.44 -2.50
N CYS A 47 -6.27 16.88 -1.47
CA CYS A 47 -5.75 17.60 -0.30
C CYS A 47 -4.24 17.41 -0.19
N MET A 48 -3.58 18.25 0.59
CA MET A 48 -2.13 18.27 0.69
C MET A 48 -1.69 18.46 2.15
N SER A 49 -0.57 17.83 2.51
CA SER A 49 0.14 18.12 3.76
C SER A 49 1.02 19.38 3.63
N ALA A 50 1.49 19.90 4.76
CA ALA A 50 2.41 21.04 4.77
C ALA A 50 3.72 20.78 4.02
N ASP A 51 4.15 19.53 3.95
CA ASP A 51 5.36 19.08 3.24
C ASP A 51 5.17 18.95 1.73
N GLY A 52 3.94 19.17 1.24
CA GLY A 52 3.61 19.11 -0.17
C GLY A 52 3.15 17.74 -0.68
N THR A 53 3.07 16.73 0.18
CA THR A 53 2.54 15.40 -0.18
C THR A 53 1.04 15.50 -0.45
N ARG A 54 0.60 14.98 -1.59
CA ARG A 54 -0.78 15.08 -2.08
C ARG A 54 -1.52 13.77 -1.85
N PHE A 55 -2.79 13.90 -1.47
CA PHE A 55 -3.72 12.81 -1.22
C PHE A 55 -5.00 13.06 -2.01
N GLN A 56 -5.61 12.03 -2.56
CA GLN A 56 -6.86 12.09 -3.29
C GLN A 56 -7.90 11.17 -2.68
N THR A 57 -9.17 11.59 -2.72
CA THR A 57 -10.28 10.72 -2.35
C THR A 57 -10.44 9.60 -3.37
N THR A 58 -10.67 8.38 -2.90
CA THR A 58 -10.90 7.19 -3.73
C THR A 58 -12.37 6.84 -3.88
N ALA A 59 -13.25 7.57 -3.22
CA ALA A 59 -14.70 7.48 -3.35
C ALA A 59 -15.33 8.84 -3.05
N GLU A 60 -16.54 9.01 -3.55
CA GLU A 60 -17.38 10.15 -3.22
C GLU A 60 -17.79 10.11 -1.74
N ALA A 61 -17.85 11.30 -1.10
CA ALA A 61 -18.46 11.51 0.20
C ALA A 61 -19.50 12.62 0.11
N VAL A 62 -20.49 12.61 0.99
CA VAL A 62 -21.58 13.59 0.99
C VAL A 62 -21.66 14.24 2.36
N LEU A 63 -21.56 15.58 2.39
CA LEU A 63 -21.90 16.39 3.54
C LEU A 63 -23.43 16.58 3.58
N THR A 64 -24.04 16.24 4.71
CA THR A 64 -25.47 16.39 4.92
C THR A 64 -25.76 17.60 5.80
N PRO A 65 -27.00 18.19 5.76
CA PRO A 65 -27.37 19.30 6.62
C PRO A 65 -27.29 19.02 8.12
N GLU A 66 -27.25 17.75 8.52
CA GLU A 66 -27.25 17.33 9.92
C GLU A 66 -25.85 17.24 10.54
N VAL A 67 -24.80 17.10 9.69
CA VAL A 67 -23.43 16.86 10.15
C VAL A 67 -22.44 17.80 9.43
N LEU A 68 -21.64 18.50 10.23
CA LEU A 68 -20.67 19.49 9.72
C LEU A 68 -19.39 18.90 9.13
N TYR A 69 -19.30 17.59 8.98
CA TYR A 69 -18.17 16.92 8.36
C TYR A 69 -18.59 15.68 7.58
N ALA A 70 -17.77 15.28 6.63
CA ALA A 70 -17.88 14.01 5.93
C ALA A 70 -16.50 13.36 5.80
N ASP A 71 -16.46 12.05 5.97
CA ASP A 71 -15.25 11.24 5.84
C ASP A 71 -15.24 10.55 4.47
N ALA A 72 -14.13 10.65 3.75
CA ALA A 72 -13.90 9.99 2.48
C ALA A 72 -12.66 9.09 2.58
N PRO A 73 -12.71 7.86 2.08
CA PRO A 73 -11.50 7.06 1.91
C PRO A 73 -10.56 7.76 0.92
N ALA A 74 -9.27 7.69 1.18
CA ALA A 74 -8.28 8.41 0.39
C ALA A 74 -6.96 7.65 0.32
N GLU A 75 -6.18 7.96 -0.71
CA GLU A 75 -4.83 7.44 -0.92
C GLU A 75 -3.84 8.56 -1.23
N ALA A 76 -2.56 8.32 -1.00
CA ALA A 76 -1.53 9.21 -1.51
C ALA A 76 -1.54 9.22 -3.04
N LEU A 77 -1.28 10.38 -3.66
CA LEU A 77 -1.26 10.50 -5.11
C LEU A 77 -0.08 9.74 -5.72
N GLU A 78 1.03 9.75 -5.01
CA GLU A 78 2.27 9.05 -5.38
C GLU A 78 2.58 7.95 -4.37
N GLY A 79 3.20 6.86 -4.83
CA GLY A 79 3.72 5.81 -3.96
C GLY A 79 5.00 6.28 -3.28
N GLY A 80 5.23 5.82 -2.06
CA GLY A 80 6.42 6.16 -1.30
C GLY A 80 6.15 6.20 0.21
N ALA A 81 7.21 6.12 0.98
CA ALA A 81 7.16 6.22 2.44
C ALA A 81 6.67 7.59 2.92
N ASP A 82 6.89 8.65 2.13
CA ASP A 82 6.45 10.02 2.43
C ASP A 82 4.93 10.16 2.51
N GLY A 83 4.19 9.20 1.93
CA GLY A 83 2.74 9.12 2.08
C GLY A 83 2.27 8.74 3.50
N ASN A 84 3.14 8.18 4.34
CA ASN A 84 2.79 7.79 5.70
C ASN A 84 2.85 9.00 6.64
N VAL A 85 1.77 9.73 6.70
CA VAL A 85 1.66 10.95 7.52
C VAL A 85 0.84 10.72 8.78
N VAL A 86 1.19 11.42 9.84
CA VAL A 86 0.46 11.36 11.12
C VAL A 86 -0.93 12.00 11.01
N ALA A 87 -1.81 11.72 11.97
CA ALA A 87 -3.11 12.35 12.06
C ALA A 87 -2.97 13.89 12.10
N GLY A 88 -3.83 14.60 11.36
CA GLY A 88 -3.85 16.06 11.28
C GLY A 88 -2.80 16.69 10.36
N ALA A 89 -1.93 15.91 9.73
CA ALA A 89 -0.90 16.43 8.83
C ALA A 89 -1.46 16.95 7.49
N VAL A 90 -2.53 16.36 6.99
CA VAL A 90 -3.19 16.76 5.75
C VAL A 90 -4.23 17.83 6.09
N ASN A 91 -3.93 19.09 5.81
CA ASN A 91 -4.76 20.22 6.22
C ASN A 91 -4.92 21.32 5.16
N ILE A 92 -4.42 21.11 3.96
CA ILE A 92 -4.49 22.07 2.85
C ILE A 92 -5.42 21.53 1.78
N LEU A 93 -6.51 22.25 1.51
CA LEU A 93 -7.41 22.00 0.39
C LEU A 93 -6.76 22.52 -0.90
N THR A 94 -6.67 21.69 -1.93
CA THR A 94 -6.13 22.11 -3.24
C THR A 94 -7.24 22.39 -4.23
N ALA A 95 -8.23 21.51 -4.32
CA ALA A 95 -9.41 21.69 -5.15
C ALA A 95 -10.60 21.00 -4.47
N CYS A 96 -11.61 21.75 -4.09
CA CYS A 96 -12.78 21.24 -3.40
C CYS A 96 -14.01 22.13 -3.72
N PRO A 97 -15.24 21.64 -3.55
CA PRO A 97 -16.43 22.46 -3.64
C PRO A 97 -16.35 23.70 -2.74
N VAL A 98 -16.84 24.85 -3.23
CA VAL A 98 -16.68 26.16 -2.59
C VAL A 98 -17.17 26.24 -1.14
N ALA A 99 -18.11 25.39 -0.76
CA ALA A 99 -18.68 25.38 0.61
C ALA A 99 -17.82 24.63 1.64
N VAL A 100 -16.85 23.82 1.19
CA VAL A 100 -15.93 23.10 2.10
C VAL A 100 -14.87 24.08 2.60
N THR A 101 -14.76 24.25 3.91
CA THR A 101 -13.88 25.25 4.53
C THR A 101 -12.55 24.68 4.98
N GLY A 102 -12.46 23.35 5.16
CA GLY A 102 -11.22 22.70 5.56
C GLY A 102 -11.23 21.19 5.38
N CYS A 103 -10.04 20.61 5.46
CA CYS A 103 -9.83 19.17 5.49
C CYS A 103 -8.86 18.78 6.61
N SER A 104 -8.92 17.54 7.05
CA SER A 104 -7.95 16.93 7.95
C SER A 104 -7.96 15.42 7.76
N ASN A 105 -6.92 14.75 8.17
CA ASN A 105 -6.92 13.29 8.31
C ASN A 105 -7.09 12.93 9.80
N PRO A 106 -8.22 12.31 10.19
CA PRO A 106 -8.49 11.98 11.59
C PRO A 106 -7.56 10.88 12.15
N ALA A 107 -6.99 10.06 11.27
CA ALA A 107 -6.02 9.01 11.59
C ALA A 107 -4.79 9.12 10.68
N ALA A 108 -3.72 8.45 11.05
CA ALA A 108 -2.52 8.39 10.20
C ALA A 108 -2.80 7.66 8.88
N PHE A 109 -2.18 8.14 7.80
CA PHE A 109 -2.06 7.37 6.56
C PHE A 109 -0.94 6.34 6.72
N SER A 110 -1.12 5.15 6.18
CA SER A 110 -0.17 4.04 6.30
C SER A 110 -0.16 3.14 5.06
N GLY A 111 0.86 2.28 4.97
CA GLY A 111 1.00 1.34 3.85
C GLY A 111 1.77 1.89 2.67
N GLY A 112 2.25 3.14 2.74
CA GLY A 112 3.18 3.69 1.75
C GLY A 112 4.57 3.09 1.91
N SER A 113 5.18 2.69 0.81
CA SER A 113 6.58 2.24 0.77
C SER A 113 7.24 2.67 -0.54
N ASP A 114 8.52 2.91 -0.48
CA ASP A 114 9.30 3.21 -1.66
C ASP A 114 9.42 1.98 -2.57
N ALA A 115 9.76 2.21 -3.83
CA ALA A 115 10.10 1.14 -4.73
C ALA A 115 11.33 0.40 -4.20
N GLU A 116 11.38 -0.91 -4.44
CA GLU A 116 12.51 -1.76 -4.06
C GLU A 116 13.81 -1.21 -4.65
N ASP A 117 14.81 -1.01 -3.82
CA ASP A 117 16.12 -0.56 -4.26
C ASP A 117 16.94 -1.69 -4.95
N ASP A 118 18.07 -1.31 -5.53
CA ASP A 118 18.92 -2.26 -6.25
C ASP A 118 19.52 -3.33 -5.33
N GLU A 119 19.78 -3.01 -4.06
CA GLU A 119 20.38 -3.96 -3.14
C GLU A 119 19.35 -5.01 -2.69
N ALA A 120 18.14 -4.61 -2.35
CA ALA A 120 17.06 -5.51 -1.99
C ALA A 120 16.70 -6.45 -3.16
N LEU A 121 16.61 -5.90 -4.39
CA LEU A 121 16.37 -6.71 -5.58
C LEU A 121 17.52 -7.70 -5.83
N ARG A 122 18.76 -7.27 -5.63
CA ARG A 122 19.95 -8.14 -5.77
C ARG A 122 19.92 -9.30 -4.78
N GLU A 123 19.59 -9.01 -3.53
CA GLU A 123 19.42 -10.05 -2.50
C GLU A 123 18.33 -11.06 -2.87
N ARG A 124 17.18 -10.58 -3.37
CA ARG A 124 16.08 -11.46 -3.84
C ARG A 124 16.52 -12.33 -5.02
N ILE A 125 17.23 -11.77 -5.99
CA ILE A 125 17.79 -12.53 -7.11
C ILE A 125 18.74 -13.62 -6.59
N LEU A 126 19.70 -13.27 -5.72
CA LEU A 126 20.64 -14.23 -5.14
C LEU A 126 19.92 -15.31 -4.31
N ALA A 127 18.90 -14.92 -3.53
CA ALA A 127 18.09 -15.87 -2.79
C ALA A 127 17.37 -16.86 -3.71
N SER A 128 16.88 -16.40 -4.88
CA SER A 128 16.24 -17.25 -5.88
C SER A 128 17.18 -18.31 -6.46
N TYR A 129 18.47 -18.03 -6.54
CA TYR A 129 19.48 -19.03 -6.95
C TYR A 129 19.81 -20.03 -5.84
N ARG A 130 19.79 -19.59 -4.58
CA ARG A 130 20.09 -20.46 -3.42
C ARG A 130 18.93 -21.39 -3.05
N ARG A 131 17.70 -20.98 -3.31
CA ARG A 131 16.47 -21.71 -2.95
C ARG A 131 15.72 -22.18 -4.19
N LEU A 132 16.38 -22.98 -5.02
CA LEU A 132 15.73 -23.59 -6.18
C LEU A 132 14.74 -24.67 -5.71
N PRO A 133 13.42 -24.52 -5.98
CA PRO A 133 12.47 -25.59 -5.75
C PRO A 133 12.78 -26.72 -6.74
N ASN A 134 13.31 -27.82 -6.23
CA ASN A 134 13.48 -29.06 -6.99
C ASN A 134 12.79 -30.18 -6.22
N GLY A 135 12.03 -30.99 -6.89
CA GLY A 135 11.11 -31.98 -6.37
C GLY A 135 11.43 -32.49 -4.95
N ALA A 136 10.51 -32.23 -4.02
CA ALA A 136 10.53 -32.68 -2.63
C ALA A 136 11.59 -32.05 -1.69
N ASN A 137 12.24 -30.93 -2.05
CA ASN A 137 13.01 -30.16 -1.07
C ASN A 137 12.10 -29.15 -0.31
N ALA A 138 12.59 -28.60 0.81
CA ALA A 138 11.82 -27.65 1.62
C ALA A 138 11.30 -26.46 0.81
N ALA A 139 12.14 -25.90 -0.08
CA ALA A 139 11.76 -24.80 -0.95
C ALA A 139 10.61 -25.15 -1.89
N TRP A 140 10.52 -26.38 -2.38
CA TRP A 140 9.41 -26.84 -3.22
C TRP A 140 8.09 -26.86 -2.43
N TYR A 141 8.07 -27.42 -1.22
CA TYR A 141 6.88 -27.44 -0.38
C TYR A 141 6.43 -26.04 0.03
N GLU A 142 7.36 -25.16 0.43
CA GLU A 142 7.08 -23.77 0.78
C GLU A 142 6.48 -22.99 -0.40
N THR A 143 7.11 -23.08 -1.58
CA THR A 143 6.62 -22.40 -2.79
C THR A 143 5.25 -22.92 -3.22
N THR A 144 5.04 -24.24 -3.16
CA THR A 144 3.75 -24.86 -3.50
C THR A 144 2.67 -24.41 -2.52
N ALA A 145 2.94 -24.38 -1.23
CA ALA A 145 1.98 -23.89 -0.24
C ALA A 145 1.62 -22.41 -0.46
N MET A 146 2.62 -21.58 -0.70
CA MET A 146 2.41 -20.13 -0.96
C MET A 146 1.71 -19.84 -2.30
N SER A 147 1.64 -20.80 -3.23
CA SER A 147 0.88 -20.63 -4.46
C SER A 147 -0.64 -20.71 -4.25
N HIS A 148 -1.11 -21.16 -3.09
CA HIS A 148 -2.53 -21.21 -2.75
C HIS A 148 -3.02 -19.86 -2.21
N THR A 149 -4.20 -19.46 -2.67
CA THR A 149 -4.85 -18.22 -2.22
C THR A 149 -5.06 -18.23 -0.71
N GLY A 150 -4.64 -17.16 -0.02
CA GLY A 150 -4.79 -17.00 1.43
C GLY A 150 -3.60 -17.47 2.26
N VAL A 151 -2.56 -18.03 1.64
CA VAL A 151 -1.31 -18.38 2.33
C VAL A 151 -0.30 -17.24 2.18
N ALA A 152 -0.03 -16.53 3.29
CA ALA A 152 0.92 -15.41 3.29
C ALA A 152 2.37 -15.85 3.53
N ALA A 153 2.58 -16.96 4.24
CA ALA A 153 3.88 -17.54 4.50
C ALA A 153 3.76 -19.04 4.70
N ALA A 154 4.83 -19.79 4.39
CA ALA A 154 4.90 -21.22 4.65
C ALA A 154 6.32 -21.62 5.06
N LYS A 155 6.44 -22.60 5.95
CA LYS A 155 7.71 -23.19 6.38
C LYS A 155 7.62 -24.70 6.32
N ALA A 156 8.52 -25.34 5.60
CA ALA A 156 8.60 -26.79 5.51
C ALA A 156 9.68 -27.33 6.44
N VAL A 157 9.30 -28.32 7.25
CA VAL A 157 10.22 -29.03 8.18
C VAL A 157 10.29 -30.50 7.76
N GLY A 158 11.43 -30.90 7.21
CA GLY A 158 11.67 -32.29 6.83
C GLY A 158 11.93 -33.16 8.04
N ARG A 159 11.46 -34.43 7.96
CA ARG A 159 11.62 -35.46 9.01
C ARG A 159 11.01 -35.11 10.36
N ALA A 160 10.03 -34.21 10.41
CA ALA A 160 9.38 -33.77 11.65
C ALA A 160 8.77 -34.95 12.45
N ARG A 161 8.28 -35.98 11.76
CA ARG A 161 7.68 -37.18 12.33
C ARG A 161 8.41 -38.48 11.94
N GLY A 162 9.68 -38.37 11.49
CA GLY A 162 10.52 -39.49 11.05
C GLY A 162 10.87 -39.47 9.57
N ILE A 163 11.60 -40.50 9.11
CA ILE A 163 12.06 -40.59 7.74
C ILE A 163 10.87 -40.60 6.76
N GLY A 164 10.94 -39.78 5.70
CA GLY A 164 9.92 -39.71 4.65
C GLY A 164 8.74 -38.76 4.99
N THR A 165 8.80 -38.02 6.10
CA THR A 165 7.77 -37.05 6.46
C THR A 165 8.23 -35.61 6.25
N VAL A 166 7.29 -34.73 5.84
CA VAL A 166 7.49 -33.28 5.75
C VAL A 166 6.23 -32.63 6.35
N ASP A 167 6.42 -31.75 7.31
CA ASP A 167 5.36 -30.93 7.85
C ASP A 167 5.48 -29.52 7.29
N VAL A 168 4.34 -28.95 6.87
CA VAL A 168 4.27 -27.59 6.32
C VAL A 168 3.35 -26.78 7.22
N TYR A 169 3.86 -25.65 7.70
CA TYR A 169 3.18 -24.73 8.60
C TYR A 169 2.92 -23.41 7.93
#